data_78802417d3b73e6e57b95f465540b7c0
#
_entry.id   78802417d3b73e6e57b95f465540b7c0
#
_cell.length_a   1.000
_cell.length_b   1.000
_cell.length_c   1.000
_cell.angle_alpha   90.00
_cell.angle_beta   90.00
_cell.angle_gamma   90.00
#
_symmetry.space_group_name_H-M   'P 1'
#
loop_
_entity.id
_entity.type
_entity.pdbx_description
1 polymer ?
#
loop_
_entity_poly.entity_id
_entity_poly.type
_entity_poly.pdbx_seq_one_letter_code
_entity_poly.pdbx_strand_id
1 'polypeptide(L)'
;EKEAADDIYDEAAINAAKSVSESAAEQKPKEKFKDKPHTKDNNKRNRKNKNRNEKKSGEHKRDLAESSLNIEVVDKSKLQDVEEHEALDFLKDITEKMGLNLGFSVKAGDDVVYIEMDGKDSGTIIGKRGQTLDSIQYLTSLVINKDRDKYIKVVIDAENYRAKRQKTLEQLANRLAAKVVKTKKYVRLEPMNPYERKIIHATLQQNPDVSTRSEGEEPYRRVVIELKK
;
A
#
# COMPACT_ATOMS: atom_id res chain seq x y z
N GLU A 1 12.60 -37.68 3.88
CA GLU A 1 12.10 -37.43 2.50
C GLU A 1 10.92 -36.44 2.52
N LYS A 2 11.15 -35.16 2.92
CA LYS A 2 10.14 -34.09 2.85
C LYS A 2 10.76 -32.67 2.82
N GLU A 3 12.00 -32.49 2.35
CA GLU A 3 12.68 -31.18 2.31
C GLU A 3 13.08 -30.69 0.91
N ALA A 4 12.58 -31.29 -0.18
CA ALA A 4 13.02 -30.96 -1.54
C ALA A 4 11.96 -30.26 -2.41
N ALA A 5 10.83 -29.80 -1.87
CA ALA A 5 9.74 -29.23 -2.70
C ALA A 5 9.61 -27.71 -2.67
N ASP A 6 10.30 -26.99 -1.77
CA ASP A 6 10.10 -25.54 -1.59
C ASP A 6 11.04 -24.63 -2.41
N ASP A 7 12.06 -25.16 -3.06
CA ASP A 7 13.06 -24.35 -3.78
C ASP A 7 12.73 -24.13 -5.28
N ILE A 8 11.68 -24.72 -5.82
CA ILE A 8 11.39 -24.71 -7.27
C ILE A 8 10.56 -23.49 -7.71
N TYR A 9 9.93 -22.78 -6.80
CA TYR A 9 9.04 -21.65 -7.15
C TYR A 9 9.73 -20.28 -7.32
N ASP A 10 10.97 -20.12 -6.85
CA ASP A 10 11.67 -18.82 -6.89
C ASP A 10 12.42 -18.56 -8.22
N GLU A 11 12.82 -19.55 -8.97
CA GLU A 11 13.56 -19.36 -10.23
C GLU A 11 12.68 -19.01 -11.44
N ALA A 12 11.46 -19.51 -11.50
CA ALA A 12 10.53 -19.21 -12.58
C ALA A 12 10.01 -17.76 -12.53
N ALA A 13 9.86 -17.20 -11.33
CA ALA A 13 9.44 -15.81 -11.12
C ALA A 13 10.55 -14.79 -11.49
N ILE A 14 11.82 -15.18 -11.32
CA ILE A 14 12.99 -14.35 -11.67
C ILE A 14 13.21 -14.29 -13.19
N ASN A 15 12.94 -15.37 -13.90
CA ASN A 15 13.10 -15.43 -15.35
C ASN A 15 11.97 -14.73 -16.12
N ALA A 16 10.74 -14.72 -15.59
CA ALA A 16 9.64 -13.97 -16.18
C ALA A 16 9.81 -12.44 -16.07
N ALA A 17 10.50 -11.96 -15.03
CA ALA A 17 10.79 -10.53 -14.86
C ALA A 17 11.92 -10.03 -15.77
N LYS A 18 12.82 -10.90 -16.25
CA LYS A 18 13.91 -10.53 -17.17
C LYS A 18 13.47 -10.37 -18.62
N SER A 19 12.48 -11.14 -19.07
CA SER A 19 12.01 -11.09 -20.47
C SER A 19 11.17 -9.84 -20.79
N VAL A 20 10.64 -9.13 -19.79
CA VAL A 20 9.85 -7.90 -19.98
C VAL A 20 10.72 -6.64 -20.01
N SER A 21 11.95 -6.69 -19.49
CA SER A 21 12.86 -5.54 -19.44
C SER A 21 13.70 -5.36 -20.71
N GLU A 22 13.83 -6.37 -21.57
CA GLU A 22 14.65 -6.30 -22.80
C GLU A 22 13.88 -5.80 -24.04
N SER A 23 12.55 -5.76 -24.01
CA SER A 23 11.74 -5.31 -25.16
C SER A 23 11.41 -3.80 -25.19
N ALA A 24 11.87 -3.01 -24.22
CA ALA A 24 11.55 -1.57 -24.09
C ALA A 24 12.73 -0.61 -24.43
N ALA A 25 13.86 -1.11 -24.97
CA ALA A 25 15.08 -0.32 -25.13
C ALA A 25 15.38 0.18 -26.55
N GLU A 26 14.50 0.01 -27.52
CA GLU A 26 14.73 0.56 -28.89
C GLU A 26 13.54 1.40 -29.33
N GLN A 27 13.65 2.72 -29.23
CA GLN A 27 13.20 3.74 -30.17
C GLN A 27 13.24 5.14 -29.54
N LYS A 28 14.26 5.92 -29.86
CA LYS A 28 14.26 7.38 -29.72
C LYS A 28 14.61 8.03 -31.06
N PRO A 29 13.77 8.87 -31.64
CA PRO A 29 14.16 9.77 -32.72
C PRO A 29 14.84 11.02 -32.14
N LYS A 30 15.95 11.42 -32.77
CA LYS A 30 16.68 12.67 -32.50
C LYS A 30 16.01 13.79 -33.27
N GLU A 31 15.51 14.83 -32.62
CA GLU A 31 15.23 16.12 -33.25
C GLU A 31 16.10 17.21 -32.66
N LYS A 32 16.78 17.92 -33.57
CA LYS A 32 17.61 19.10 -33.34
C LYS A 32 16.72 20.33 -33.27
N PHE A 33 16.78 21.08 -32.18
CA PHE A 33 16.21 22.44 -32.15
C PHE A 33 17.32 23.50 -32.05
N LYS A 34 17.21 24.47 -33.00
CA LYS A 34 18.07 25.63 -33.15
C LYS A 34 17.71 26.73 -32.13
N ASP A 35 18.74 27.41 -31.64
CA ASP A 35 18.67 28.62 -30.83
C ASP A 35 17.94 29.75 -31.50
N LYS A 36 17.16 30.52 -30.74
CA LYS A 36 16.95 31.98 -30.90
C LYS A 36 16.52 32.63 -29.56
N PRO A 37 16.85 33.92 -29.34
CA PRO A 37 17.07 34.48 -28.02
C PRO A 37 15.93 35.37 -27.44
N HIS A 38 15.98 35.48 -26.11
CA HIS A 38 15.50 36.55 -25.21
C HIS A 38 14.23 37.33 -25.51
N THR A 39 13.23 37.16 -24.66
CA THR A 39 12.53 38.26 -23.99
C THR A 39 12.28 37.93 -22.52
N LYS A 40 12.82 38.74 -21.63
CA LYS A 40 12.51 38.78 -20.20
C LYS A 40 11.17 39.49 -20.06
N ASP A 41 10.22 38.99 -19.30
CA ASP A 41 9.65 39.58 -18.11
C ASP A 41 8.29 38.99 -17.69
N ASN A 42 8.02 39.06 -16.42
CA ASN A 42 6.72 39.01 -15.74
C ASN A 42 5.99 37.69 -15.44
N ASN A 43 6.63 36.50 -15.44
CA ASN A 43 5.90 35.28 -15.06
C ASN A 43 6.39 34.60 -13.76
N LYS A 44 7.20 35.30 -12.93
CA LYS A 44 7.74 34.70 -11.67
C LYS A 44 6.75 34.70 -10.50
N ARG A 45 5.74 35.59 -10.49
CA ARG A 45 4.77 35.66 -9.38
C ARG A 45 3.68 34.58 -9.46
N ASN A 46 3.24 34.24 -10.69
CA ASN A 46 2.19 33.21 -10.87
C ASN A 46 2.68 31.76 -10.70
N ARG A 47 3.96 31.48 -11.01
CA ARG A 47 4.52 30.15 -10.81
C ARG A 47 4.73 29.79 -9.32
N LYS A 48 5.04 30.76 -8.45
CA LYS A 48 5.16 30.50 -7.00
C LYS A 48 3.82 30.19 -6.34
N ASN A 49 2.72 30.79 -6.80
CA ASN A 49 1.39 30.50 -6.25
C ASN A 49 0.83 29.14 -6.74
N LYS A 50 1.10 28.77 -8.01
CA LYS A 50 0.67 27.47 -8.53
C LYS A 50 1.39 26.29 -7.85
N ASN A 51 2.71 26.40 -7.67
CA ASN A 51 3.50 25.39 -6.95
C ASN A 51 3.16 25.31 -5.45
N ARG A 52 2.66 26.40 -4.84
CA ARG A 52 2.25 26.38 -3.43
C ARG A 52 0.89 25.70 -3.23
N ASN A 53 -0.03 25.84 -4.19
CA ASN A 53 -1.31 25.13 -4.19
C ASN A 53 -1.16 23.65 -4.55
N GLU A 54 -0.30 23.30 -5.51
CA GLU A 54 -0.02 21.90 -5.86
C GLU A 54 0.71 21.16 -4.72
N LYS A 55 1.62 21.82 -3.97
CA LYS A 55 2.22 21.24 -2.76
C LYS A 55 1.20 21.04 -1.64
N LYS A 56 0.33 22.01 -1.37
CA LYS A 56 -0.70 21.86 -0.32
C LYS A 56 -1.73 20.79 -0.66
N SER A 57 -2.15 20.66 -1.93
CA SER A 57 -3.05 19.60 -2.36
C SER A 57 -2.37 18.22 -2.36
N GLY A 58 -1.07 18.17 -2.60
CA GLY A 58 -0.28 16.93 -2.54
C GLY A 58 -0.03 16.45 -1.11
N GLU A 59 0.19 17.36 -0.16
CA GLU A 59 0.32 17.05 1.26
C GLU A 59 -1.01 16.57 1.84
N HIS A 60 -2.10 17.28 1.57
CA HIS A 60 -3.44 16.88 2.04
C HIS A 60 -3.90 15.51 1.50
N LYS A 61 -3.55 15.16 0.24
CA LYS A 61 -3.81 13.82 -0.32
C LYS A 61 -2.94 12.72 0.31
N ARG A 62 -1.70 13.05 0.71
CA ARG A 62 -0.81 12.10 1.41
C ARG A 62 -1.31 11.86 2.84
N ASP A 63 -1.71 12.90 3.54
CA ASP A 63 -2.24 12.80 4.91
C ASP A 63 -3.55 11.98 4.95
N LEU A 64 -4.43 12.13 3.97
CA LEU A 64 -5.64 11.31 3.83
C LEU A 64 -5.33 9.84 3.53
N ALA A 65 -4.36 9.56 2.65
CA ALA A 65 -3.96 8.19 2.33
C ALA A 65 -3.26 7.52 3.54
N GLU A 66 -2.40 8.25 4.26
CA GLU A 66 -1.76 7.75 5.49
C GLU A 66 -2.78 7.59 6.64
N SER A 67 -3.74 8.47 6.75
CA SER A 67 -4.84 8.38 7.73
C SER A 67 -5.76 7.19 7.45
N SER A 68 -6.05 6.89 6.19
CA SER A 68 -6.88 5.73 5.82
C SER A 68 -6.15 4.39 6.00
N LEU A 69 -4.82 4.39 5.93
CA LEU A 69 -3.97 3.21 6.16
C LEU A 69 -3.62 3.01 7.65
N ASN A 70 -3.86 4.01 8.49
CA ASN A 70 -3.63 3.92 9.94
C ASN A 70 -4.74 3.08 10.57
N ILE A 71 -4.57 1.75 10.50
CA ILE A 71 -5.45 0.78 11.14
C ILE A 71 -5.08 0.74 12.63
N GLU A 72 -5.44 1.79 13.34
CA GLU A 72 -5.63 1.66 14.77
C GLU A 72 -6.70 0.61 14.99
N VAL A 73 -6.47 -0.27 15.94
CA VAL A 73 -7.41 -1.33 16.29
C VAL A 73 -8.76 -0.68 16.58
N VAL A 74 -9.66 -0.75 15.60
CA VAL A 74 -11.03 -0.26 15.79
C VAL A 74 -11.69 -1.17 16.82
N ASP A 75 -12.11 -0.60 17.93
CA ASP A 75 -12.87 -1.32 18.93
C ASP A 75 -14.26 -1.67 18.38
N LYS A 76 -14.36 -2.84 17.77
CA LYS A 76 -15.60 -3.34 17.15
C LYS A 76 -16.78 -3.41 18.12
N SER A 77 -16.52 -3.45 19.43
CA SER A 77 -17.57 -3.56 20.46
C SER A 77 -18.41 -2.29 20.61
N LYS A 78 -17.89 -1.15 20.13
CA LYS A 78 -18.57 0.16 20.18
C LYS A 78 -19.37 0.45 18.91
N LEU A 79 -19.30 -0.42 17.92
CA LEU A 79 -19.98 -0.25 16.64
C LEU A 79 -21.30 -1.02 16.64
N GLN A 80 -22.29 -0.47 15.99
CA GLN A 80 -23.61 -1.10 15.79
C GLN A 80 -23.67 -1.71 14.40
N ASP A 81 -24.32 -2.87 14.30
CA ASP A 81 -24.61 -3.48 13.00
C ASP A 81 -25.62 -2.63 12.24
N VAL A 82 -25.32 -2.35 10.98
CA VAL A 82 -26.14 -1.50 10.10
C VAL A 82 -26.37 -2.25 8.78
N GLU A 83 -27.64 -2.36 8.39
CA GLU A 83 -28.03 -3.07 7.16
C GLU A 83 -27.87 -2.21 5.90
N GLU A 84 -28.04 -0.89 6.01
CA GLU A 84 -27.95 0.07 4.91
C GLU A 84 -26.94 1.17 5.22
N HIS A 85 -26.01 1.40 4.30
CA HIS A 85 -25.01 2.47 4.41
C HIS A 85 -24.46 2.81 3.02
N GLU A 86 -24.24 4.11 2.74
CA GLU A 86 -23.68 4.60 1.46
C GLU A 86 -22.40 3.88 1.04
N ALA A 87 -21.56 3.50 2.02
CA ALA A 87 -20.37 2.70 1.77
C ALA A 87 -20.68 1.33 1.19
N LEU A 88 -21.75 0.70 1.66
CA LEU A 88 -22.17 -0.62 1.22
C LEU A 88 -22.67 -0.56 -0.22
N ASP A 89 -23.44 0.47 -0.57
CA ASP A 89 -23.97 0.64 -1.93
C ASP A 89 -22.82 0.82 -2.92
N PHE A 90 -21.85 1.66 -2.58
CA PHE A 90 -20.65 1.85 -3.42
C PHE A 90 -19.84 0.56 -3.57
N LEU A 91 -19.67 -0.22 -2.48
CA LEU A 91 -18.92 -1.47 -2.52
C LEU A 91 -19.64 -2.55 -3.32
N LYS A 92 -20.95 -2.66 -3.19
CA LYS A 92 -21.77 -3.58 -4.00
C LYS A 92 -21.64 -3.24 -5.49
N ASP A 93 -21.79 -1.96 -5.85
CA ASP A 93 -21.69 -1.51 -7.25
C ASP A 93 -20.30 -1.82 -7.85
N ILE A 94 -19.23 -1.56 -7.11
CA ILE A 94 -17.87 -1.83 -7.58
C ILE A 94 -17.58 -3.33 -7.71
N THR A 95 -17.99 -4.14 -6.73
CA THR A 95 -17.73 -5.59 -6.74
C THR A 95 -18.58 -6.30 -7.79
N GLU A 96 -19.82 -5.86 -8.03
CA GLU A 96 -20.67 -6.35 -9.11
C GLU A 96 -20.04 -6.05 -10.48
N LYS A 97 -19.56 -4.82 -10.71
CA LYS A 97 -18.85 -4.44 -11.94
C LYS A 97 -17.55 -5.21 -12.15
N MET A 98 -16.89 -5.63 -11.07
CA MET A 98 -15.71 -6.50 -11.12
C MET A 98 -16.08 -7.98 -11.32
N GLY A 99 -17.36 -8.36 -11.30
CA GLY A 99 -17.83 -9.72 -11.40
C GLY A 99 -17.53 -10.59 -10.17
N LEU A 100 -17.41 -9.97 -8.97
CA LEU A 100 -17.06 -10.65 -7.73
C LEU A 100 -18.34 -10.95 -6.91
N ASN A 101 -18.39 -12.14 -6.34
CA ASN A 101 -19.48 -12.55 -5.45
C ASN A 101 -18.99 -12.55 -4.00
N LEU A 102 -19.36 -11.49 -3.26
CA LEU A 102 -18.91 -11.24 -1.89
C LEU A 102 -20.11 -10.96 -0.97
N GLY A 103 -20.02 -11.44 0.27
CA GLY A 103 -20.86 -11.04 1.38
C GLY A 103 -20.28 -9.81 2.09
N PHE A 104 -21.16 -9.00 2.68
CA PHE A 104 -20.78 -7.78 3.38
C PHE A 104 -21.42 -7.73 4.76
N SER A 105 -20.65 -7.36 5.76
CA SER A 105 -21.12 -6.99 7.10
C SER A 105 -20.62 -5.60 7.43
N VAL A 106 -21.53 -4.70 7.80
CA VAL A 106 -21.23 -3.30 8.08
C VAL A 106 -21.53 -2.98 9.53
N LYS A 107 -20.58 -2.34 10.19
CA LYS A 107 -20.74 -1.79 11.54
C LYS A 107 -20.40 -0.32 11.52
N ALA A 108 -21.27 0.50 12.02
CA ALA A 108 -21.09 1.95 12.05
C ALA A 108 -21.10 2.49 13.49
N GLY A 109 -20.32 3.53 13.71
CA GLY A 109 -20.31 4.38 14.90
C GLY A 109 -20.28 5.85 14.50
N ASP A 110 -20.13 6.75 15.46
CA ASP A 110 -20.22 8.19 15.22
C ASP A 110 -19.19 8.72 14.21
N ASP A 111 -17.97 8.18 14.23
CA ASP A 111 -16.85 8.65 13.42
C ASP A 111 -16.16 7.55 12.60
N VAL A 112 -16.66 6.31 12.68
CA VAL A 112 -16.01 5.14 12.07
C VAL A 112 -17.05 4.22 11.44
N VAL A 113 -16.76 3.78 10.23
CA VAL A 113 -17.49 2.69 9.55
C VAL A 113 -16.52 1.55 9.31
N TYR A 114 -16.86 0.36 9.81
CA TYR A 114 -16.11 -0.87 9.63
C TYR A 114 -16.90 -1.80 8.72
N ILE A 115 -16.26 -2.27 7.65
CA ILE A 115 -16.87 -3.16 6.67
C ILE A 115 -16.02 -4.42 6.57
N GLU A 116 -16.65 -5.56 6.78
CA GLU A 116 -16.04 -6.87 6.57
C GLU A 116 -16.59 -7.50 5.31
N MET A 117 -15.71 -8.01 4.48
CA MET A 117 -16.06 -8.70 3.22
C MET A 117 -15.63 -10.16 3.33
N ASP A 118 -16.49 -11.07 2.89
CA ASP A 118 -16.22 -12.50 2.83
C ASP A 118 -16.78 -13.13 1.55
N GLY A 119 -16.21 -14.24 1.13
CA GLY A 119 -16.70 -14.95 -0.06
C GLY A 119 -15.59 -15.62 -0.86
N LYS A 120 -15.99 -16.34 -1.90
CA LYS A 120 -15.05 -17.11 -2.73
C LYS A 120 -14.05 -16.23 -3.48
N ASP A 121 -14.43 -14.99 -3.77
CA ASP A 121 -13.64 -14.03 -4.53
C ASP A 121 -12.85 -13.05 -3.64
N SER A 122 -12.80 -13.30 -2.32
CA SER A 122 -12.06 -12.46 -1.36
C SER A 122 -10.58 -12.30 -1.72
N GLY A 123 -9.95 -13.32 -2.31
CA GLY A 123 -8.57 -13.23 -2.79
C GLY A 123 -8.38 -12.15 -3.88
N THR A 124 -9.36 -11.96 -4.77
CA THR A 124 -9.31 -10.95 -5.82
C THR A 124 -9.46 -9.53 -5.25
N ILE A 125 -10.39 -9.35 -4.29
CA ILE A 125 -10.60 -8.06 -3.63
C ILE A 125 -9.43 -7.66 -2.72
N ILE A 126 -8.75 -8.62 -2.12
CA ILE A 126 -7.52 -8.39 -1.37
C ILE A 126 -6.40 -7.97 -2.34
N GLY A 127 -6.24 -8.70 -3.43
CA GLY A 127 -5.21 -8.47 -4.43
C GLY A 127 -3.80 -8.79 -3.95
N LYS A 128 -2.80 -8.39 -4.72
CA LYS A 128 -1.40 -8.62 -4.37
C LYS A 128 -1.02 -7.85 -3.11
N ARG A 129 -0.83 -8.57 -2.00
CA ARG A 129 -0.40 -8.00 -0.71
C ARG A 129 -1.36 -6.95 -0.14
N GLY A 130 -2.64 -7.06 -0.41
CA GLY A 130 -3.66 -6.14 0.08
C GLY A 130 -3.75 -4.81 -0.69
N GLN A 131 -3.07 -4.65 -1.82
CA GLN A 131 -3.07 -3.40 -2.59
C GLN A 131 -4.46 -3.05 -3.13
N THR A 132 -5.22 -4.04 -3.61
CA THR A 132 -6.58 -3.80 -4.09
C THR A 132 -7.48 -3.40 -2.93
N LEU A 133 -7.38 -4.08 -1.80
CA LEU A 133 -8.13 -3.78 -0.58
C LEU A 133 -7.85 -2.34 -0.08
N ASP A 134 -6.58 -1.94 -0.06
CA ASP A 134 -6.19 -0.58 0.32
C ASP A 134 -6.73 0.48 -0.64
N SER A 135 -6.72 0.18 -1.96
CA SER A 135 -7.26 1.08 -2.99
C SER A 135 -8.77 1.25 -2.87
N ILE A 136 -9.50 0.16 -2.66
CA ILE A 136 -10.96 0.18 -2.49
C ILE A 136 -11.33 0.91 -1.20
N GLN A 137 -10.62 0.67 -0.09
CA GLN A 137 -10.83 1.43 1.14
C GLN A 137 -10.64 2.93 0.93
N TYR A 138 -9.60 3.32 0.21
CA TYR A 138 -9.33 4.72 -0.09
C TYR A 138 -10.44 5.34 -0.95
N LEU A 139 -10.89 4.67 -2.01
CA LEU A 139 -11.98 5.15 -2.86
C LEU A 139 -13.30 5.26 -2.08
N THR A 140 -13.63 4.25 -1.28
CA THR A 140 -14.82 4.28 -0.41
C THR A 140 -14.76 5.46 0.57
N SER A 141 -13.59 5.69 1.16
CA SER A 141 -13.36 6.83 2.06
C SER A 141 -13.59 8.17 1.35
N LEU A 142 -13.16 8.32 0.09
CA LEU A 142 -13.40 9.53 -0.70
C LEU A 142 -14.88 9.74 -1.02
N VAL A 143 -15.59 8.68 -1.40
CA VAL A 143 -17.01 8.75 -1.74
C VAL A 143 -17.85 9.18 -0.53
N ILE A 144 -17.63 8.55 0.63
CA ILE A 144 -18.37 8.84 1.85
C ILE A 144 -18.10 10.26 2.38
N ASN A 145 -16.87 10.74 2.26
CA ASN A 145 -16.48 12.03 2.83
C ASN A 145 -16.60 13.20 1.84
N LYS A 146 -17.14 12.97 0.62
CA LYS A 146 -17.13 13.98 -0.44
C LYS A 146 -17.84 15.29 -0.06
N ASP A 147 -19.01 15.19 0.56
CA ASP A 147 -19.89 16.32 0.86
C ASP A 147 -20.18 16.44 2.38
N ARG A 148 -19.28 15.95 3.23
CA ARG A 148 -19.44 15.94 4.70
C ARG A 148 -18.50 16.93 5.37
N ASP A 149 -19.00 17.67 6.34
CA ASP A 149 -18.22 18.57 7.17
C ASP A 149 -17.33 17.80 8.18
N LYS A 150 -17.82 16.66 8.67
CA LYS A 150 -17.10 15.79 9.62
C LYS A 150 -16.59 14.55 8.92
N TYR A 151 -15.28 14.31 9.04
CA TYR A 151 -14.64 13.13 8.44
C TYR A 151 -15.04 11.83 9.14
N ILE A 152 -15.50 10.86 8.37
CA ILE A 152 -15.79 9.50 8.81
C ILE A 152 -14.63 8.59 8.40
N LYS A 153 -14.03 7.91 9.36
CA LYS A 153 -12.99 6.91 9.12
C LYS A 153 -13.60 5.64 8.57
N VAL A 154 -13.19 5.23 7.38
CA VAL A 154 -13.63 3.96 6.77
C VAL A 154 -12.55 2.92 6.94
N VAL A 155 -12.91 1.75 7.45
CA VAL A 155 -12.03 0.60 7.60
C VAL A 155 -12.67 -0.59 6.91
N ILE A 156 -11.97 -1.14 5.93
CA ILE A 156 -12.41 -2.32 5.18
C ILE A 156 -11.42 -3.45 5.42
N ASP A 157 -11.93 -4.63 5.75
CA ASP A 157 -11.15 -5.85 5.84
C ASP A 157 -11.83 -6.99 5.06
N ALA A 158 -11.04 -7.96 4.65
CA ALA A 158 -11.53 -9.15 3.96
C ALA A 158 -10.93 -10.39 4.64
N GLU A 159 -11.79 -11.24 5.21
CA GLU A 159 -11.40 -12.49 5.89
C GLU A 159 -10.27 -12.34 6.93
N ASN A 160 -10.23 -11.25 7.68
CA ASN A 160 -9.13 -10.93 8.61
C ASN A 160 -7.74 -10.89 7.93
N TYR A 161 -7.70 -10.49 6.66
CA TYR A 161 -6.46 -10.45 5.88
C TYR A 161 -5.38 -9.64 6.57
N ARG A 162 -5.73 -8.44 7.10
CA ARG A 162 -4.74 -7.53 7.70
C ARG A 162 -4.02 -8.16 8.88
N ALA A 163 -4.72 -8.86 9.76
CA ALA A 163 -4.11 -9.57 10.89
C ALA A 163 -3.27 -10.78 10.43
N LYS A 164 -3.74 -11.53 9.42
CA LYS A 164 -2.97 -12.63 8.81
C LYS A 164 -1.69 -12.09 8.14
N ARG A 165 -1.81 -10.97 7.44
CA ARG A 165 -0.68 -10.32 6.75
C ARG A 165 0.37 -9.80 7.73
N GLN A 166 -0.06 -9.17 8.82
CA GLN A 166 0.86 -8.73 9.88
C GLN A 166 1.70 -9.89 10.40
N LYS A 167 1.07 -11.01 10.78
CA LYS A 167 1.79 -12.22 11.25
C LYS A 167 2.79 -12.73 10.21
N THR A 168 2.40 -12.74 8.93
CA THR A 168 3.28 -13.16 7.85
C THR A 168 4.51 -12.25 7.72
N LEU A 169 4.34 -10.92 7.87
CA LEU A 169 5.43 -9.95 7.83
C LEU A 169 6.37 -10.10 9.04
N GLU A 170 5.82 -10.36 10.23
CA GLU A 170 6.61 -10.63 11.44
C GLU A 170 7.46 -11.89 11.27
N GLN A 171 6.89 -12.98 10.74
CA GLN A 171 7.61 -14.20 10.44
C GLN A 171 8.70 -14.01 9.37
N LEU A 172 8.37 -13.27 8.30
CA LEU A 172 9.32 -12.92 7.25
C LEU A 172 10.49 -12.11 7.81
N ALA A 173 10.22 -11.11 8.65
CA ALA A 173 11.24 -10.27 9.26
C ALA A 173 12.23 -11.12 10.09
N ASN A 174 11.72 -12.00 10.96
CA ASN A 174 12.55 -12.87 11.80
C ASN A 174 13.37 -13.86 10.96
N ARG A 175 12.78 -14.47 9.92
CA ARG A 175 13.48 -15.39 9.00
C ARG A 175 14.61 -14.66 8.26
N LEU A 176 14.36 -13.44 7.76
CA LEU A 176 15.37 -12.67 7.05
C LEU A 176 16.46 -12.13 7.99
N ALA A 177 16.13 -11.76 9.22
CA ALA A 177 17.12 -11.40 10.22
C ALA A 177 18.10 -12.55 10.49
N ALA A 178 17.60 -13.78 10.71
CA ALA A 178 18.43 -14.96 10.87
C ALA A 178 19.32 -15.24 9.63
N LYS A 179 18.78 -15.01 8.41
CA LYS A 179 19.57 -15.12 7.18
C LYS A 179 20.69 -14.10 7.14
N VAL A 180 20.44 -12.84 7.50
CA VAL A 180 21.45 -11.75 7.55
C VAL A 180 22.54 -12.09 8.54
N VAL A 181 22.21 -12.58 9.73
CA VAL A 181 23.18 -13.00 10.77
C VAL A 181 24.07 -14.14 10.25
N LYS A 182 23.47 -15.15 9.58
CA LYS A 182 24.18 -16.30 9.03
C LYS A 182 25.10 -15.93 7.85
N THR A 183 24.57 -15.15 6.90
CA THR A 183 25.29 -14.85 5.64
C THR A 183 26.19 -13.64 5.71
N LYS A 184 26.05 -12.81 6.75
CA LYS A 184 26.77 -11.53 6.94
C LYS A 184 26.49 -10.52 5.80
N LYS A 185 25.44 -10.74 5.00
CA LYS A 185 25.04 -9.87 3.89
C LYS A 185 23.72 -9.21 4.21
N TYR A 186 23.55 -7.93 3.83
CA TYR A 186 22.28 -7.24 3.95
C TYR A 186 21.24 -7.83 2.99
N VAL A 187 19.98 -7.72 3.35
CA VAL A 187 18.83 -8.15 2.52
C VAL A 187 17.93 -6.94 2.27
N ARG A 188 17.59 -6.72 1.00
CA ARG A 188 16.59 -5.74 0.58
C ARG A 188 15.27 -6.46 0.35
N LEU A 189 14.23 -5.96 0.99
CA LEU A 189 12.87 -6.46 0.77
C LEU A 189 12.27 -5.80 -0.47
N GLU A 190 11.13 -6.32 -0.90
CA GLU A 190 10.35 -5.69 -1.94
C GLU A 190 9.70 -4.38 -1.45
N PRO A 191 9.32 -3.48 -2.37
CA PRO A 191 8.57 -2.29 -2.02
C PRO A 191 7.26 -2.65 -1.30
N MET A 192 6.93 -1.89 -0.25
CA MET A 192 5.72 -2.09 0.55
C MET A 192 5.25 -0.76 1.15
N ASN A 193 3.98 -0.72 1.55
CA ASN A 193 3.38 0.47 2.12
C ASN A 193 4.01 0.86 3.47
N PRO A 194 3.84 2.11 3.95
CA PRO A 194 4.43 2.59 5.20
C PRO A 194 4.07 1.75 6.42
N TYR A 195 2.82 1.24 6.48
CA TYR A 195 2.34 0.42 7.58
C TYR A 195 3.08 -0.92 7.65
N GLU A 196 3.23 -1.62 6.52
CA GLU A 196 3.99 -2.87 6.45
C GLU A 196 5.46 -2.68 6.82
N ARG A 197 6.07 -1.56 6.39
CA ARG A 197 7.45 -1.22 6.77
C ARG A 197 7.57 -1.01 8.28
N LYS A 198 6.58 -0.35 8.90
CA LYS A 198 6.53 -0.15 10.35
C LYS A 198 6.47 -1.47 11.11
N ILE A 199 5.68 -2.45 10.63
CA ILE A 199 5.63 -3.80 11.24
C ILE A 199 7.02 -4.44 11.27
N ILE A 200 7.73 -4.44 10.14
CA ILE A 200 9.07 -5.05 10.04
C ILE A 200 10.07 -4.34 10.95
N HIS A 201 10.05 -3.00 10.97
CA HIS A 201 10.91 -2.21 11.87
C HIS A 201 10.61 -2.53 13.34
N ALA A 202 9.35 -2.55 13.74
CA ALA A 202 8.94 -2.85 15.11
C ALA A 202 9.32 -4.28 15.52
N THR A 203 9.11 -5.26 14.64
CA THR A 203 9.48 -6.67 14.90
C THR A 203 10.97 -6.84 15.16
N LEU A 204 11.81 -6.12 14.44
CA LEU A 204 13.28 -6.25 14.54
C LEU A 204 13.95 -5.22 15.46
N GLN A 205 13.18 -4.28 16.01
CA GLN A 205 13.71 -3.21 16.87
C GLN A 205 14.49 -3.74 18.07
N GLN A 206 14.01 -4.82 18.68
CA GLN A 206 14.64 -5.44 19.86
C GLN A 206 15.70 -6.48 19.51
N ASN A 207 15.91 -6.77 18.23
CA ASN A 207 16.92 -7.74 17.83
C ASN A 207 18.31 -7.14 18.00
N PRO A 208 19.24 -7.79 18.78
CA PRO A 208 20.56 -7.25 19.05
C PRO A 208 21.50 -7.30 17.85
N ASP A 209 21.29 -8.23 16.91
CA ASP A 209 22.23 -8.58 15.85
C ASP A 209 22.00 -7.83 14.54
N VAL A 210 20.81 -7.29 14.34
CA VAL A 210 20.45 -6.64 13.08
C VAL A 210 19.92 -5.22 13.29
N SER A 211 20.09 -4.39 12.28
CA SER A 211 19.45 -3.08 12.17
C SER A 211 18.61 -3.01 10.90
N THR A 212 17.60 -2.13 10.91
CA THR A 212 16.71 -1.96 9.78
C THR A 212 16.62 -0.49 9.37
N ARG A 213 16.60 -0.23 8.06
CA ARG A 213 16.37 1.11 7.50
C ARG A 213 15.42 1.04 6.32
N SER A 214 14.70 2.13 6.06
CA SER A 214 13.89 2.28 4.85
C SER A 214 14.67 3.02 3.79
N GLU A 215 14.65 2.51 2.54
CA GLU A 215 15.40 3.01 1.38
C GLU A 215 14.44 3.28 0.21
N GLY A 216 14.73 4.33 -0.59
CA GLY A 216 13.96 4.69 -1.78
C GLY A 216 12.80 5.65 -1.50
N GLU A 217 12.07 6.00 -2.55
CA GLU A 217 10.90 6.90 -2.54
C GLU A 217 9.63 6.13 -2.87
N GLU A 218 8.48 6.59 -2.37
CA GLU A 218 7.19 5.99 -2.70
C GLU A 218 6.92 6.09 -4.22
N PRO A 219 6.36 5.06 -4.84
CA PRO A 219 5.83 3.79 -4.29
C PRO A 219 6.87 2.67 -4.17
N TYR A 220 8.14 2.91 -4.47
CA TYR A 220 9.21 1.90 -4.51
C TYR A 220 10.00 1.78 -3.20
N ARG A 221 9.56 2.48 -2.15
CA ARG A 221 10.23 2.47 -0.86
C ARG A 221 10.14 1.11 -0.18
N ARG A 222 11.28 0.63 0.35
CA ARG A 222 11.46 -0.72 0.88
C ARG A 222 12.25 -0.74 2.18
N VAL A 223 12.20 -1.86 2.90
CA VAL A 223 13.03 -2.09 4.09
C VAL A 223 14.31 -2.81 3.69
N VAL A 224 15.42 -2.41 4.29
CA VAL A 224 16.71 -3.10 4.24
C VAL A 224 17.03 -3.60 5.64
N ILE A 225 17.43 -4.87 5.74
CA ILE A 225 17.88 -5.49 6.98
C ILE A 225 19.39 -5.73 6.85
N GLU A 226 20.18 -5.25 7.79
CA GLU A 226 21.62 -5.35 7.79
C GLU A 226 22.15 -5.70 9.19
N LEU A 227 23.40 -6.19 9.28
CA LEU A 227 24.03 -6.43 10.57
C LEU A 227 24.19 -5.14 11.34
N LYS A 228 23.93 -5.21 12.63
CA LYS A 228 24.23 -4.10 13.54
C LYS A 228 25.75 -3.98 13.67
N LYS A 229 26.25 -2.77 13.47
CA LYS A 229 27.69 -2.44 13.65
C LYS A 229 28.01 -2.25 15.12
#